data_8b4435e1fdc5dd53201f21c550d5924d
#
_entry.id   8b4435e1fdc5dd53201f21c550d5924d
#
_cell.length_a   1.000
_cell.length_b   1.000
_cell.length_c   1.000
_cell.angle_alpha   90.00
_cell.angle_beta   90.00
_cell.angle_gamma   90.00
#
_symmetry.space_group_name_H-M   'P 1'
#
loop_
_entity.id
_entity.type
_entity.pdbx_description
1 polymer ?
#
loop_
_entity_poly.entity_id
_entity_poly.type
_entity_poly.pdbx_seq_one_letter_code
_entity_poly.pdbx_strand_id
1 'polypeptide(L)'
;MAKLAPEEMWKQMLTGNYPRLHGMRRMWGALPSPPRCKLCNAPFRGPGGVLMRAIRYGPSPLNRRLCKWCIRSAHKHPGGAEIEISVLFVDVRGSTAIAEKMLSEEFSGLMSRFYGAAAQVIDDWDGIVDKFVGDGAVALFIPGFAGSDHAAGAIAAARGLLEQTGNDGPEPWIPVGAGVHTGKSFVGTVGEGDARDFTALGDTVNTTARLTALAGAGEILISTEAATAGGLDTTGLERRTLELRGKDQTVDAWVVNGSS
;
A
#
# COMPACT_ATOMS: atom_id res chain seq x y z
N MET A 1 19.51 28.27 7.06
CA MET A 1 18.23 27.52 7.02
C MET A 1 18.07 26.82 8.37
N ALA A 2 17.02 27.12 9.11
CA ALA A 2 16.74 26.47 10.39
C ALA A 2 16.63 24.95 10.18
N LYS A 3 17.17 24.17 11.09
CA LYS A 3 17.09 22.71 11.08
C LYS A 3 15.66 22.36 11.47
N LEU A 4 14.88 21.78 10.54
CA LEU A 4 13.52 21.31 10.82
C LEU A 4 13.53 20.31 11.98
N ALA A 5 12.51 20.33 12.83
CA ALA A 5 12.28 19.27 13.79
C ALA A 5 12.14 17.92 13.05
N PRO A 6 12.59 16.81 13.62
CA PRO A 6 12.53 15.50 12.94
C PRO A 6 11.12 15.12 12.47
N GLU A 7 10.12 15.36 13.28
CA GLU A 7 8.71 15.10 12.96
C GLU A 7 8.23 15.94 11.77
N GLU A 8 8.53 17.23 11.75
CA GLU A 8 8.15 18.12 10.66
C GLU A 8 8.85 17.74 9.35
N MET A 9 10.10 17.30 9.42
CA MET A 9 10.83 16.77 8.25
C MET A 9 10.13 15.51 7.70
N TRP A 10 9.74 14.59 8.58
CA TRP A 10 9.01 13.39 8.19
C TRP A 10 7.67 13.74 7.58
N LYS A 11 6.90 14.62 8.19
CA LYS A 11 5.60 15.08 7.69
C LYS A 11 5.74 15.65 6.28
N GLN A 12 6.69 16.55 6.05
CA GLN A 12 6.95 17.11 4.72
C GLN A 12 7.38 16.06 3.70
N MET A 13 8.20 15.08 4.10
CA MET A 13 8.59 13.97 3.22
C MET A 13 7.39 13.11 2.82
N LEU A 14 6.57 12.72 3.79
CA LEU A 14 5.45 11.81 3.60
C LEU A 14 4.26 12.47 2.88
N THR A 15 4.13 13.79 2.97
CA THR A 15 3.12 14.57 2.21
C THR A 15 3.65 15.07 0.86
N GLY A 16 4.92 14.78 0.52
CA GLY A 16 5.52 15.22 -0.74
C GLY A 16 5.99 16.66 -0.78
N ASN A 17 5.89 17.39 0.34
CA ASN A 17 6.19 18.83 0.43
C ASN A 17 7.65 19.16 0.83
N TYR A 18 8.51 18.14 0.96
CA TYR A 18 9.90 18.37 1.36
C TYR A 18 10.71 19.02 0.22
N PRO A 19 11.24 20.25 0.39
CA PRO A 19 11.83 21.03 -0.71
C PRO A 19 12.98 20.33 -1.45
N ARG A 20 13.82 19.58 -0.71
CA ARG A 20 14.93 18.83 -1.33
C ARG A 20 14.45 17.70 -2.23
N LEU A 21 13.31 17.07 -1.91
CA LEU A 21 12.71 16.04 -2.76
C LEU A 21 12.15 16.62 -4.04
N HIS A 22 11.56 17.82 -4.01
CA HIS A 22 11.08 18.50 -5.22
C HIS A 22 12.22 18.73 -6.22
N GLY A 23 13.36 19.24 -5.76
CA GLY A 23 14.54 19.41 -6.61
C GLY A 23 15.03 18.09 -7.21
N MET A 24 15.14 17.05 -6.37
CA MET A 24 15.55 15.70 -6.81
C MET A 24 14.54 15.09 -7.79
N ARG A 25 13.24 15.17 -7.50
CA ARG A 25 12.18 14.66 -8.39
C ARG A 25 12.21 15.33 -9.75
N ARG A 26 12.38 16.66 -9.79
CA ARG A 26 12.49 17.41 -11.05
C ARG A 26 13.74 17.03 -11.83
N MET A 27 14.90 16.95 -11.17
CA MET A 27 16.18 16.59 -11.79
C MET A 27 16.15 15.16 -12.34
N TRP A 28 15.73 14.18 -11.55
CA TRP A 28 15.69 12.78 -11.97
C TRP A 28 14.54 12.50 -12.94
N GLY A 29 13.43 13.26 -12.84
CA GLY A 29 12.28 13.14 -13.74
C GLY A 29 12.62 13.41 -15.21
N ALA A 30 13.63 14.22 -15.47
CA ALA A 30 14.08 14.52 -16.83
C ALA A 30 14.76 13.32 -17.56
N LEU A 31 15.16 12.27 -16.82
CA LEU A 31 15.80 11.09 -17.40
C LEU A 31 14.74 10.03 -17.77
N PRO A 32 14.60 9.60 -19.03
CA PRO A 32 13.64 8.58 -19.42
C PRO A 32 14.11 7.19 -18.95
N SER A 33 13.64 6.67 -17.84
CA SER A 33 14.05 5.34 -17.37
C SER A 33 13.18 4.81 -16.20
N PRO A 34 11.91 4.44 -16.43
CA PRO A 34 11.14 3.69 -15.45
C PRO A 34 11.68 2.26 -15.27
N PRO A 35 11.45 1.56 -14.12
CA PRO A 35 10.81 2.09 -12.91
C PRO A 35 11.71 3.03 -12.12
N ARG A 36 11.11 3.78 -11.17
CA ARG A 36 11.76 4.84 -10.42
C ARG A 36 11.56 4.69 -8.92
N CYS A 37 12.43 5.33 -8.16
CA CYS A 37 12.23 5.47 -6.72
C CYS A 37 10.97 6.30 -6.43
N LYS A 38 10.00 5.74 -5.70
CA LYS A 38 8.74 6.42 -5.35
C LYS A 38 8.98 7.73 -4.55
N LEU A 39 10.05 7.80 -3.76
CA LEU A 39 10.33 8.97 -2.94
C LEU A 39 11.09 10.07 -3.72
N CYS A 40 12.24 9.76 -4.34
CA CYS A 40 13.11 10.78 -4.96
C CYS A 40 13.10 10.78 -6.50
N ASN A 41 12.33 9.87 -7.12
CA ASN A 41 12.20 9.72 -8.57
C ASN A 41 13.48 9.25 -9.31
N ALA A 42 14.49 8.75 -8.58
CA ALA A 42 15.71 8.22 -9.19
C ALA A 42 15.40 7.01 -10.08
N PRO A 43 15.89 6.96 -11.32
CA PRO A 43 15.62 5.86 -12.24
C PRO A 43 16.36 4.58 -11.86
N PHE A 44 15.74 3.41 -12.09
CA PHE A 44 16.30 2.09 -11.74
C PHE A 44 16.74 1.27 -12.94
N ARG A 45 16.22 1.55 -14.14
CA ARG A 45 16.55 0.86 -15.38
C ARG A 45 17.03 1.83 -16.47
N GLY A 46 17.41 1.31 -17.62
CA GLY A 46 17.92 2.09 -18.73
C GLY A 46 19.26 2.80 -18.44
N PRO A 47 19.70 3.73 -19.30
CA PRO A 47 20.94 4.47 -19.12
C PRO A 47 21.01 5.24 -17.80
N GLY A 48 19.90 5.88 -17.41
CA GLY A 48 19.78 6.56 -16.11
C GLY A 48 19.96 5.61 -14.94
N GLY A 49 19.41 4.39 -15.00
CA GLY A 49 19.56 3.38 -13.96
C GLY A 49 21.00 2.86 -13.81
N VAL A 50 21.78 2.80 -14.88
CA VAL A 50 23.21 2.46 -14.82
C VAL A 50 23.96 3.54 -14.05
N LEU A 51 23.76 4.81 -14.40
CA LEU A 51 24.36 5.94 -13.70
C LEU A 51 23.96 5.95 -12.20
N MET A 52 22.67 5.74 -11.90
CA MET A 52 22.18 5.73 -10.52
C MET A 52 22.79 4.60 -9.69
N ARG A 53 23.02 3.42 -10.26
CA ARG A 53 23.71 2.31 -9.59
C ARG A 53 25.15 2.66 -9.25
N ALA A 54 25.87 3.32 -10.16
CA ALA A 54 27.25 3.76 -9.93
C ALA A 54 27.37 4.71 -8.75
N ILE A 55 26.39 5.60 -8.55
CA ILE A 55 26.35 6.55 -7.42
C ILE A 55 25.50 6.08 -6.22
N ARG A 56 25.22 4.78 -6.13
CA ARG A 56 24.50 4.12 -5.03
C ARG A 56 23.02 4.50 -4.84
N TYR A 57 22.38 5.02 -5.87
CA TYR A 57 20.91 5.28 -5.91
C TYR A 57 20.10 4.12 -6.48
N GLY A 58 20.71 2.97 -6.74
CA GLY A 58 19.98 1.78 -7.21
C GLY A 58 18.90 1.31 -6.22
N PRO A 59 17.99 0.41 -6.66
CA PRO A 59 16.92 -0.10 -5.80
C PRO A 59 17.47 -0.74 -4.52
N SER A 60 16.76 -0.56 -3.42
CA SER A 60 17.10 -1.18 -2.15
C SER A 60 16.70 -2.66 -2.14
N PRO A 61 17.50 -3.55 -1.53
CA PRO A 61 17.07 -4.93 -1.32
C PRO A 61 15.92 -5.05 -0.31
N LEU A 62 15.79 -4.11 0.63
CA LEU A 62 14.73 -4.09 1.64
C LEU A 62 13.38 -3.67 1.06
N ASN A 63 13.38 -2.70 0.14
CA ASN A 63 12.19 -2.28 -0.58
C ASN A 63 12.60 -1.85 -2.00
N ARG A 64 12.24 -2.63 -3.01
CA ARG A 64 12.65 -2.40 -4.42
C ARG A 64 12.05 -1.14 -5.03
N ARG A 65 11.04 -0.55 -4.39
CA ARG A 65 10.40 0.70 -4.82
C ARG A 65 11.11 1.95 -4.33
N LEU A 66 12.01 1.79 -3.36
CA LEU A 66 12.84 2.87 -2.82
C LEU A 66 14.31 2.66 -3.18
N CYS A 67 15.03 3.74 -3.41
CA CYS A 67 16.48 3.64 -3.64
C CYS A 67 17.23 3.46 -2.32
N LYS A 68 18.45 2.90 -2.41
CA LYS A 68 19.35 2.68 -1.26
C LYS A 68 19.60 3.94 -0.46
N TRP A 69 19.65 5.11 -1.12
CA TRP A 69 19.86 6.38 -0.45
C TRP A 69 18.64 6.79 0.41
N CYS A 70 17.42 6.67 -0.14
CA CYS A 70 16.20 6.99 0.60
C CYS A 70 16.03 6.10 1.83
N ILE A 71 16.23 4.79 1.68
CA ILE A 71 16.17 3.85 2.80
C ILE A 71 17.25 4.17 3.84
N ARG A 72 18.49 4.39 3.43
CA ARG A 72 19.57 4.76 4.36
C ARG A 72 19.28 6.08 5.07
N SER A 73 18.70 7.06 4.37
CA SER A 73 18.30 8.33 4.96
C SER A 73 17.23 8.14 6.03
N ALA A 74 16.23 7.32 5.77
CA ALA A 74 15.19 6.96 6.74
C ALA A 74 15.77 6.27 7.98
N HIS A 75 16.68 5.31 7.79
CA HIS A 75 17.36 4.65 8.91
C HIS A 75 18.25 5.59 9.76
N LYS A 76 18.87 6.59 9.12
CA LYS A 76 19.71 7.58 9.85
C LYS A 76 18.90 8.60 10.64
N HIS A 77 17.65 8.81 10.27
CA HIS A 77 16.74 9.74 10.92
C HIS A 77 15.49 8.97 11.37
N PRO A 78 15.60 8.12 12.42
CA PRO A 78 14.47 7.35 12.92
C PRO A 78 13.35 8.28 13.37
N GLY A 79 12.13 7.81 13.26
CA GLY A 79 10.92 8.55 13.61
C GLY A 79 9.87 8.45 12.51
N GLY A 80 8.92 9.33 12.54
CA GLY A 80 7.80 9.37 11.61
C GLY A 80 6.95 10.61 11.88
N ALA A 81 5.78 10.65 11.26
CA ALA A 81 4.78 11.67 11.51
C ALA A 81 3.38 11.09 11.42
N GLU A 82 2.44 11.72 12.11
CA GLU A 82 1.03 11.46 11.89
C GLU A 82 0.56 12.19 10.64
N ILE A 83 0.09 11.45 9.67
CA ILE A 83 -0.47 11.95 8.42
C ILE A 83 -1.69 11.15 8.00
N GLU A 84 -2.51 11.73 7.13
CA GLU A 84 -3.58 10.98 6.48
C GLU A 84 -3.01 10.11 5.37
N ILE A 85 -3.42 8.84 5.37
CA ILE A 85 -3.07 7.83 4.36
C ILE A 85 -4.28 6.99 4.02
N SER A 86 -4.23 6.29 2.90
CA SER A 86 -5.14 5.18 2.62
C SER A 86 -4.41 3.86 2.78
N VAL A 87 -5.11 2.92 3.39
CA VAL A 87 -4.61 1.57 3.64
C VAL A 87 -5.50 0.58 2.91
N LEU A 88 -4.88 -0.36 2.22
CA LEU A 88 -5.52 -1.50 1.58
C LEU A 88 -5.02 -2.78 2.24
N PHE A 89 -5.92 -3.61 2.70
CA PHE A 89 -5.66 -4.99 3.01
C PHE A 89 -6.41 -5.86 2.00
N VAL A 90 -5.78 -6.92 1.56
CA VAL A 90 -6.38 -8.00 0.77
C VAL A 90 -5.99 -9.33 1.40
N ASP A 91 -6.92 -10.28 1.42
CA ASP A 91 -6.73 -11.55 2.11
C ASP A 91 -7.43 -12.69 1.37
N VAL A 92 -6.81 -13.86 1.33
CA VAL A 92 -7.34 -15.04 0.63
C VAL A 92 -8.48 -15.67 1.42
N ARG A 93 -9.63 -15.81 0.80
CA ARG A 93 -10.80 -16.41 1.44
C ARG A 93 -10.71 -17.94 1.44
N GLY A 94 -10.87 -18.53 2.63
CA GLY A 94 -10.82 -19.98 2.79
C GLY A 94 -9.45 -20.61 2.57
N SER A 95 -8.37 -19.87 2.76
CA SER A 95 -6.98 -20.32 2.57
C SER A 95 -6.65 -21.61 3.31
N THR A 96 -7.15 -21.78 4.54
CA THR A 96 -6.99 -23.03 5.31
C THR A 96 -7.57 -24.23 4.57
N ALA A 97 -8.79 -24.13 4.07
CA ALA A 97 -9.43 -25.19 3.31
C ALA A 97 -8.76 -25.47 1.95
N ILE A 98 -8.14 -24.45 1.36
CA ILE A 98 -7.32 -24.58 0.15
C ILE A 98 -6.04 -25.35 0.50
N ALA A 99 -5.34 -24.93 1.56
CA ALA A 99 -4.09 -25.56 2.01
C ALA A 99 -4.28 -27.04 2.39
N GLU A 100 -5.41 -27.40 3.02
CA GLU A 100 -5.73 -28.80 3.39
C GLU A 100 -5.93 -29.71 2.17
N LYS A 101 -6.23 -29.16 1.00
CA LYS A 101 -6.51 -29.93 -0.24
C LYS A 101 -5.32 -29.99 -1.20
N MET A 102 -4.22 -29.34 -0.87
CA MET A 102 -3.04 -29.22 -1.72
C MET A 102 -1.78 -29.72 -1.01
N LEU A 103 -0.77 -30.09 -1.78
CA LEU A 103 0.56 -30.29 -1.22
C LEU A 103 1.14 -28.94 -0.76
N SER A 104 1.95 -28.96 0.29
CA SER A 104 2.54 -27.69 0.84
C SER A 104 3.35 -26.90 -0.20
N GLU A 105 3.99 -27.60 -1.15
CA GLU A 105 4.73 -26.99 -2.24
C GLU A 105 3.80 -26.30 -3.25
N GLU A 106 2.68 -26.93 -3.60
CA GLU A 106 1.66 -26.36 -4.48
C GLU A 106 1.02 -25.13 -3.85
N PHE A 107 0.67 -25.18 -2.56
CA PHE A 107 0.14 -24.05 -1.81
C PHE A 107 1.16 -22.90 -1.74
N SER A 108 2.44 -23.19 -1.50
CA SER A 108 3.52 -22.19 -1.54
C SER A 108 3.64 -21.54 -2.91
N GLY A 109 3.51 -22.32 -3.99
CA GLY A 109 3.48 -21.83 -5.36
C GLY A 109 2.29 -20.89 -5.63
N LEU A 110 1.08 -21.28 -5.17
CA LEU A 110 -0.14 -20.48 -5.26
C LEU A 110 0.02 -19.15 -4.54
N MET A 111 0.52 -19.17 -3.29
CA MET A 111 0.75 -17.95 -2.51
C MET A 111 1.82 -17.06 -3.12
N SER A 112 2.89 -17.63 -3.67
CA SER A 112 3.92 -16.86 -4.39
C SER A 112 3.36 -16.14 -5.61
N ARG A 113 2.45 -16.79 -6.36
CA ARG A 113 1.73 -16.17 -7.48
C ARG A 113 0.83 -15.03 -6.99
N PHE A 114 0.09 -15.22 -5.91
CA PHE A 114 -0.76 -14.19 -5.31
C PHE A 114 0.05 -12.98 -4.85
N TYR A 115 1.14 -13.19 -4.11
CA TYR A 115 2.00 -12.09 -3.67
C TYR A 115 2.63 -11.32 -4.84
N GLY A 116 2.99 -12.03 -5.91
CA GLY A 116 3.50 -11.40 -7.12
C GLY A 116 2.46 -10.51 -7.80
N ALA A 117 1.23 -11.01 -7.94
CA ALA A 117 0.10 -10.27 -8.48
C ALA A 117 -0.25 -9.04 -7.61
N ALA A 118 -0.36 -9.25 -6.30
CA ALA A 118 -0.64 -8.17 -5.35
C ALA A 118 0.43 -7.06 -5.39
N ALA A 119 1.71 -7.45 -5.38
CA ALA A 119 2.80 -6.48 -5.45
C ALA A 119 2.78 -5.67 -6.75
N GLN A 120 2.45 -6.29 -7.88
CA GLN A 120 2.37 -5.63 -9.17
C GLN A 120 1.22 -4.62 -9.20
N VAL A 121 0.00 -5.05 -8.87
CA VAL A 121 -1.18 -4.17 -8.89
C VAL A 121 -1.02 -2.99 -7.92
N ILE A 122 -0.55 -3.24 -6.68
CA ILE A 122 -0.30 -2.19 -5.71
C ILE A 122 0.71 -1.17 -6.25
N ASP A 123 1.75 -1.63 -6.95
CA ASP A 123 2.74 -0.73 -7.56
C ASP A 123 2.19 0.08 -8.71
N ASP A 124 1.37 -0.52 -9.56
CA ASP A 124 0.78 0.14 -10.73
C ASP A 124 -0.09 1.34 -10.31
N TRP A 125 -0.65 1.29 -9.09
CA TRP A 125 -1.42 2.37 -8.47
C TRP A 125 -0.62 3.21 -7.44
N ASP A 126 0.71 3.24 -7.55
CA ASP A 126 1.60 4.02 -6.70
C ASP A 126 1.55 3.68 -5.20
N GLY A 127 0.98 2.54 -4.82
CA GLY A 127 1.02 2.00 -3.48
C GLY A 127 2.39 1.42 -3.12
N ILE A 128 2.59 1.16 -1.84
CA ILE A 128 3.75 0.45 -1.30
C ILE A 128 3.25 -0.77 -0.55
N VAL A 129 3.71 -1.96 -0.91
CA VAL A 129 3.50 -3.14 -0.07
C VAL A 129 4.26 -2.92 1.23
N ASP A 130 3.52 -2.86 2.33
CA ASP A 130 4.06 -2.78 3.69
C ASP A 130 4.61 -4.15 4.10
N LYS A 131 3.76 -5.14 4.07
CA LYS A 131 4.12 -6.53 4.38
C LYS A 131 3.12 -7.53 3.78
N PHE A 132 3.57 -8.77 3.68
CA PHE A 132 2.70 -9.93 3.53
C PHE A 132 2.47 -10.54 4.91
N VAL A 133 1.22 -10.82 5.26
CA VAL A 133 0.82 -11.35 6.57
C VAL A 133 -0.01 -12.61 6.35
N GLY A 134 0.60 -13.76 6.61
CA GLY A 134 -0.06 -15.04 6.35
C GLY A 134 -0.46 -15.17 4.88
N ASP A 135 -1.73 -15.23 4.62
CA ASP A 135 -2.38 -15.33 3.31
C ASP A 135 -2.89 -13.99 2.77
N GLY A 136 -2.45 -12.88 3.36
CA GLY A 136 -2.84 -11.54 2.97
C GLY A 136 -1.67 -10.62 2.62
N ALA A 137 -2.01 -9.46 2.04
CA ALA A 137 -1.09 -8.37 1.76
C ALA A 137 -1.63 -7.05 2.31
N VAL A 138 -0.73 -6.24 2.83
CA VAL A 138 -1.00 -4.90 3.35
C VAL A 138 -0.29 -3.89 2.48
N ALA A 139 -1.01 -2.87 2.03
CA ALA A 139 -0.47 -1.79 1.23
C ALA A 139 -0.80 -0.42 1.81
N LEU A 140 0.15 0.49 1.69
CA LEU A 140 0.06 1.88 2.12
C LEU A 140 0.06 2.79 0.89
N PHE A 141 -0.92 3.67 0.81
CA PHE A 141 -1.02 4.72 -0.18
C PHE A 141 -0.78 6.05 0.53
N ILE A 142 0.44 6.53 0.44
CA ILE A 142 0.95 7.69 1.17
C ILE A 142 1.01 8.88 0.22
N PRO A 143 0.47 10.08 0.57
CA PRO A 143 0.43 11.22 -0.34
C PRO A 143 1.76 11.59 -0.99
N GLY A 144 2.86 11.47 -0.26
CA GLY A 144 4.20 11.73 -0.78
C GLY A 144 4.65 10.77 -1.90
N PHE A 145 4.01 9.63 -2.06
CA PHE A 145 4.32 8.60 -3.05
C PHE A 145 3.21 8.46 -4.09
N ALA A 146 1.96 8.39 -3.64
CA ALA A 146 0.76 8.18 -4.45
C ALA A 146 0.09 9.49 -4.91
N GLY A 147 0.55 10.65 -4.42
CA GLY A 147 -0.08 11.95 -4.72
C GLY A 147 -1.30 12.25 -3.83
N SER A 148 -2.01 13.33 -4.18
CA SER A 148 -3.25 13.74 -3.49
C SER A 148 -4.35 12.69 -3.59
N ASP A 149 -4.35 11.93 -4.68
CA ASP A 149 -5.41 10.97 -5.03
C ASP A 149 -5.14 9.57 -4.47
N HIS A 150 -4.37 9.50 -3.37
CA HIS A 150 -3.96 8.24 -2.73
C HIS A 150 -5.14 7.33 -2.37
N ALA A 151 -6.30 7.89 -2.02
CA ALA A 151 -7.50 7.10 -1.71
C ALA A 151 -8.11 6.48 -2.97
N ALA A 152 -8.20 7.26 -4.07
CA ALA A 152 -8.63 6.72 -5.36
C ALA A 152 -7.68 5.63 -5.86
N GLY A 153 -6.36 5.82 -5.69
CA GLY A 153 -5.35 4.80 -6.00
C GLY A 153 -5.54 3.51 -5.19
N ALA A 154 -5.83 3.62 -3.89
CA ALA A 154 -6.10 2.45 -3.04
C ALA A 154 -7.36 1.67 -3.48
N ILE A 155 -8.43 2.38 -3.83
CA ILE A 155 -9.68 1.78 -4.34
C ILE A 155 -9.43 1.10 -5.69
N ALA A 156 -8.72 1.78 -6.61
CA ALA A 156 -8.40 1.22 -7.91
C ALA A 156 -7.49 -0.01 -7.82
N ALA A 157 -6.50 0.01 -6.90
CA ALA A 157 -5.68 -1.16 -6.63
C ALA A 157 -6.50 -2.34 -6.08
N ALA A 158 -7.47 -2.09 -5.20
CA ALA A 158 -8.35 -3.13 -4.69
C ALA A 158 -9.17 -3.78 -5.82
N ARG A 159 -9.74 -2.97 -6.75
CA ARG A 159 -10.44 -3.47 -7.94
C ARG A 159 -9.51 -4.27 -8.86
N GLY A 160 -8.34 -3.72 -9.17
CA GLY A 160 -7.34 -4.42 -9.99
C GLY A 160 -6.87 -5.74 -9.38
N LEU A 161 -6.90 -5.87 -8.05
CA LEU A 161 -6.62 -7.15 -7.37
C LEU A 161 -7.75 -8.17 -7.59
N LEU A 162 -9.02 -7.76 -7.56
CA LEU A 162 -10.12 -8.66 -7.89
C LEU A 162 -10.02 -9.14 -9.34
N GLU A 163 -9.77 -8.23 -10.29
CA GLU A 163 -9.56 -8.56 -11.70
C GLU A 163 -8.37 -9.53 -11.87
N GLN A 164 -7.21 -9.19 -11.32
CA GLN A 164 -5.98 -9.97 -11.46
C GLN A 164 -6.08 -11.37 -10.85
N THR A 165 -6.95 -11.54 -9.85
CA THR A 165 -7.21 -12.83 -9.20
C THR A 165 -8.42 -13.57 -9.78
N GLY A 166 -9.12 -12.98 -10.75
CA GLY A 166 -10.30 -13.55 -11.42
C GLY A 166 -11.57 -13.44 -10.58
N ASN A 167 -11.58 -12.60 -9.55
CA ASN A 167 -12.76 -12.38 -8.70
C ASN A 167 -13.79 -11.42 -9.32
N ASP A 168 -13.55 -10.93 -10.52
CA ASP A 168 -14.50 -10.24 -11.41
C ASP A 168 -15.35 -11.22 -12.23
N GLY A 169 -15.00 -12.52 -12.20
CA GLY A 169 -15.69 -13.61 -12.88
C GLY A 169 -16.14 -14.72 -11.93
N PRO A 170 -16.81 -15.77 -12.47
CA PRO A 170 -17.38 -16.84 -11.67
C PRO A 170 -16.35 -17.82 -11.11
N GLU A 171 -15.16 -17.90 -11.69
CA GLU A 171 -14.13 -18.88 -11.33
C GLU A 171 -12.78 -18.21 -11.04
N PRO A 172 -12.61 -17.59 -9.85
CA PRO A 172 -11.33 -17.03 -9.48
C PRO A 172 -10.26 -18.13 -9.32
N TRP A 173 -9.03 -17.85 -9.80
CA TRP A 173 -7.92 -18.77 -9.54
C TRP A 173 -7.46 -18.76 -8.07
N ILE A 174 -7.81 -17.70 -7.33
CA ILE A 174 -7.72 -17.59 -5.88
C ILE A 174 -8.80 -16.64 -5.38
N PRO A 175 -9.68 -17.05 -4.45
CA PRO A 175 -10.71 -16.17 -3.91
C PRO A 175 -10.09 -15.18 -2.94
N VAL A 176 -10.36 -13.88 -3.14
CA VAL A 176 -9.85 -12.82 -2.25
C VAL A 176 -10.97 -11.87 -1.82
N GLY A 177 -10.81 -11.29 -0.64
CA GLY A 177 -11.61 -10.18 -0.15
C GLY A 177 -10.70 -9.04 0.28
N ALA A 178 -11.16 -7.80 0.14
CA ALA A 178 -10.35 -6.62 0.43
C ALA A 178 -11.08 -5.60 1.31
N GLY A 179 -10.31 -4.78 2.01
CA GLY A 179 -10.79 -3.61 2.75
C GLY A 179 -9.94 -2.40 2.43
N VAL A 180 -10.59 -1.25 2.27
CA VAL A 180 -9.92 0.05 2.06
C VAL A 180 -10.45 1.05 3.08
N HIS A 181 -9.55 1.70 3.80
CA HIS A 181 -9.88 2.77 4.72
C HIS A 181 -8.88 3.92 4.61
N THR A 182 -9.36 5.14 4.79
CA THR A 182 -8.55 6.37 4.80
C THR A 182 -8.67 7.05 6.14
N GLY A 183 -7.54 7.45 6.70
CA GLY A 183 -7.52 8.15 7.97
C GLY A 183 -6.10 8.48 8.43
N LYS A 184 -6.01 9.10 9.61
CA LYS A 184 -4.73 9.45 10.23
C LYS A 184 -4.02 8.23 10.78
N SER A 185 -2.73 8.13 10.49
CA SER A 185 -1.85 7.09 11.01
C SER A 185 -0.47 7.66 11.28
N PHE A 186 0.20 7.14 12.28
CA PHE A 186 1.65 7.29 12.37
C PHE A 186 2.28 6.52 11.21
N VAL A 187 3.11 7.18 10.41
CA VAL A 187 3.88 6.58 9.32
C VAL A 187 5.36 6.90 9.55
N GLY A 188 6.17 5.86 9.57
CA GLY A 188 7.59 6.06 9.84
C GLY A 188 8.33 4.77 10.14
N THR A 189 9.51 4.93 10.75
CA THR A 189 10.35 3.81 11.18
C THR A 189 9.97 3.39 12.60
N VAL A 190 9.66 2.12 12.78
CA VAL A 190 9.29 1.48 14.06
C VAL A 190 10.30 0.39 14.36
N GLY A 191 10.58 0.17 15.64
CA GLY A 191 11.57 -0.80 16.11
C GLY A 191 12.95 -0.19 16.36
N GLU A 192 13.89 -1.02 16.79
CA GLU A 192 15.25 -0.63 17.13
C GLU A 192 16.29 -1.49 16.41
N GLY A 193 17.48 -0.94 16.21
CA GLY A 193 18.60 -1.65 15.60
C GLY A 193 18.27 -2.19 14.21
N ASP A 194 18.58 -3.46 13.98
CA ASP A 194 18.35 -4.16 12.71
C ASP A 194 16.89 -4.62 12.52
N ALA A 195 16.09 -4.60 13.61
CA ALA A 195 14.65 -4.90 13.59
C ALA A 195 13.78 -3.67 13.25
N ARG A 196 14.37 -2.62 12.71
CA ARG A 196 13.66 -1.40 12.33
C ARG A 196 13.00 -1.56 10.97
N ASP A 197 11.68 -1.33 10.95
CA ASP A 197 10.87 -1.39 9.73
C ASP A 197 10.19 -0.03 9.46
N PHE A 198 9.89 0.22 8.20
CA PHE A 198 9.10 1.38 7.78
C PHE A 198 7.66 0.91 7.56
N THR A 199 6.75 1.38 8.41
CA THR A 199 5.36 0.90 8.42
C THR A 199 4.40 2.00 8.89
N ALA A 200 3.11 1.71 8.86
CA ALA A 200 2.07 2.54 9.46
C ALA A 200 1.50 1.86 10.72
N LEU A 201 1.18 2.67 11.72
CA LEU A 201 0.54 2.25 12.97
C LEU A 201 -0.64 3.16 13.29
N GLY A 202 -1.68 2.59 13.87
CA GLY A 202 -2.82 3.34 14.39
C GLY A 202 -4.15 2.71 14.05
N ASP A 203 -5.21 3.43 14.40
CA ASP A 203 -6.59 2.97 14.26
C ASP A 203 -6.98 2.73 12.79
N THR A 204 -6.48 3.54 11.87
CA THR A 204 -6.69 3.39 10.42
C THR A 204 -6.27 1.99 9.93
N VAL A 205 -5.09 1.53 10.35
CA VAL A 205 -4.57 0.20 9.96
C VAL A 205 -5.46 -0.91 10.54
N ASN A 206 -5.83 -0.78 11.82
CA ASN A 206 -6.68 -1.76 12.50
C ASN A 206 -8.09 -1.79 11.92
N THR A 207 -8.65 -0.64 11.55
CA THR A 207 -9.97 -0.54 10.90
C THR A 207 -9.95 -1.23 9.55
N THR A 208 -8.92 -0.99 8.74
CA THR A 208 -8.76 -1.66 7.43
C THR A 208 -8.69 -3.17 7.57
N ALA A 209 -7.90 -3.68 8.52
CA ALA A 209 -7.79 -5.12 8.77
C ALA A 209 -9.15 -5.75 9.14
N ARG A 210 -9.95 -5.05 9.96
CA ARG A 210 -11.28 -5.52 10.35
C ARG A 210 -12.29 -5.48 9.20
N LEU A 211 -12.27 -4.42 8.38
CA LEU A 211 -13.08 -4.37 7.16
C LEU A 211 -12.73 -5.56 6.27
N THR A 212 -11.45 -5.81 6.03
CA THR A 212 -11.02 -6.95 5.22
C THR A 212 -11.53 -8.27 5.79
N ALA A 213 -11.47 -8.48 7.10
CA ALA A 213 -11.96 -9.71 7.72
C ALA A 213 -13.47 -9.96 7.50
N LEU A 214 -14.25 -8.91 7.25
CA LEU A 214 -15.69 -8.98 7.00
C LEU A 214 -16.06 -9.04 5.51
N ALA A 215 -15.11 -8.79 4.62
CA ALA A 215 -15.33 -8.88 3.18
C ALA A 215 -15.48 -10.35 2.74
N GLY A 216 -16.47 -10.63 1.91
CA GLY A 216 -16.62 -11.91 1.23
C GLY A 216 -15.59 -12.12 0.12
N ALA A 217 -15.62 -13.31 -0.51
CA ALA A 217 -14.87 -13.55 -1.73
C ALA A 217 -15.42 -12.66 -2.87
N GLY A 218 -14.54 -11.96 -3.57
CA GLY A 218 -14.91 -11.02 -4.63
C GLY A 218 -15.47 -9.69 -4.12
N GLU A 219 -15.42 -9.41 -2.80
CA GLU A 219 -15.90 -8.16 -2.21
C GLU A 219 -14.74 -7.23 -1.81
N ILE A 220 -14.96 -5.94 -1.99
CA ILE A 220 -14.16 -4.86 -1.41
C ILE A 220 -15.06 -4.06 -0.47
N LEU A 221 -14.70 -3.97 0.81
CA LEU A 221 -15.35 -3.08 1.76
C LEU A 221 -14.58 -1.75 1.83
N ILE A 222 -15.21 -0.68 1.36
CA ILE A 222 -14.61 0.66 1.31
C ILE A 222 -15.28 1.52 2.35
N SER A 223 -14.54 2.01 3.35
CA SER A 223 -15.10 2.91 4.36
C SER A 223 -15.62 4.20 3.75
N THR A 224 -16.56 4.86 4.42
CA THR A 224 -17.10 6.15 3.97
C THR A 224 -16.02 7.21 3.81
N GLU A 225 -14.99 7.21 4.69
CA GLU A 225 -13.85 8.12 4.61
C GLU A 225 -13.02 7.86 3.34
N ALA A 226 -12.75 6.59 3.02
CA ALA A 226 -12.02 6.23 1.81
C ALA A 226 -12.82 6.52 0.54
N ALA A 227 -14.11 6.24 0.55
CA ALA A 227 -15.02 6.54 -0.56
C ALA A 227 -15.07 8.05 -0.85
N THR A 228 -15.22 8.86 0.19
CA THR A 228 -15.26 10.33 0.09
C THR A 228 -13.92 10.89 -0.40
N ALA A 229 -12.81 10.48 0.21
CA ALA A 229 -11.48 10.94 -0.15
C ALA A 229 -11.06 10.50 -1.57
N GLY A 230 -11.51 9.33 -2.01
CA GLY A 230 -11.24 8.78 -3.34
C GLY A 230 -12.23 9.20 -4.43
N GLY A 231 -13.25 9.98 -4.08
CA GLY A 231 -14.28 10.40 -5.04
C GLY A 231 -15.07 9.24 -5.65
N LEU A 232 -15.26 8.16 -4.87
CA LEU A 232 -16.02 6.99 -5.33
C LEU A 232 -17.48 7.37 -5.58
N ASP A 233 -17.97 7.10 -6.80
CA ASP A 233 -19.42 7.14 -7.04
C ASP A 233 -20.07 5.96 -6.30
N THR A 234 -20.89 6.29 -5.31
CA THR A 234 -21.57 5.31 -4.46
C THR A 234 -23.02 5.05 -4.90
N THR A 235 -23.43 5.61 -6.04
CA THR A 235 -24.77 5.44 -6.58
C THR A 235 -25.00 3.95 -6.90
N GLY A 236 -26.02 3.37 -6.28
CA GLY A 236 -26.39 1.96 -6.48
C GLY A 236 -25.50 0.94 -5.74
N LEU A 237 -24.47 1.37 -5.01
CA LEU A 237 -23.68 0.47 -4.19
C LEU A 237 -24.43 0.13 -2.89
N GLU A 238 -24.27 -1.12 -2.43
CA GLU A 238 -24.72 -1.54 -1.11
C GLU A 238 -23.92 -0.81 -0.03
N ARG A 239 -24.63 -0.30 1.00
CA ARG A 239 -24.01 0.24 2.20
C ARG A 239 -24.22 -0.72 3.35
N ARG A 240 -23.14 -1.06 4.05
CA ARG A 240 -23.18 -1.90 5.28
C ARG A 240 -22.70 -1.09 6.47
N THR A 241 -23.45 -1.14 7.57
CA THR A 241 -23.01 -0.66 8.87
C THR A 241 -22.42 -1.83 9.64
N LEU A 242 -21.14 -1.77 9.96
CA LEU A 242 -20.36 -2.88 10.48
C LEU A 242 -19.96 -2.61 11.94
N GLU A 243 -20.23 -3.57 12.82
CA GLU A 243 -19.66 -3.60 14.16
C GLU A 243 -18.25 -4.18 14.10
N LEU A 244 -17.26 -3.35 14.35
CA LEU A 244 -15.87 -3.79 14.33
C LEU A 244 -15.43 -4.21 15.74
N ARG A 245 -14.99 -5.44 15.90
CA ARG A 245 -14.55 -5.99 17.19
C ARG A 245 -13.52 -5.07 17.86
N GLY A 246 -13.83 -4.63 19.08
CA GLY A 246 -12.98 -3.73 19.88
C GLY A 246 -13.05 -2.25 19.44
N LYS A 247 -14.10 -1.85 18.75
CA LYS A 247 -14.54 -0.46 18.61
C LYS A 247 -15.92 -0.30 19.23
N ASP A 248 -16.14 0.82 19.92
CA ASP A 248 -17.45 1.18 20.48
C ASP A 248 -18.38 1.77 19.40
N GLN A 249 -17.83 2.16 18.27
CA GLN A 249 -18.57 2.78 17.16
C GLN A 249 -18.59 1.85 15.94
N THR A 250 -19.72 1.82 15.29
CA THR A 250 -19.89 1.18 13.97
C THR A 250 -19.12 1.92 12.88
N VAL A 251 -18.71 1.21 11.85
CA VAL A 251 -18.10 1.79 10.65
C VAL A 251 -19.01 1.51 9.46
N ASP A 252 -19.35 2.56 8.74
CA ASP A 252 -20.08 2.43 7.49
C ASP A 252 -19.12 2.15 6.33
N ALA A 253 -19.45 1.16 5.53
CA ALA A 253 -18.67 0.77 4.37
C ALA A 253 -19.57 0.58 3.14
N TRP A 254 -19.06 0.90 1.99
CA TRP A 254 -19.62 0.62 0.69
C TRP A 254 -19.07 -0.70 0.16
N VAL A 255 -19.93 -1.51 -0.42
CA VAL A 255 -19.56 -2.80 -1.00
C VAL A 255 -19.36 -2.62 -2.49
N VAL A 256 -18.17 -2.97 -2.97
CA VAL A 256 -17.83 -3.06 -4.38
C VAL A 256 -17.54 -4.53 -4.69
N ASN A 257 -18.19 -5.07 -5.69
CA ASN A 257 -17.97 -6.43 -6.17
C ASN A 257 -17.13 -6.42 -7.45
N GLY A 258 -16.42 -7.50 -7.72
CA GLY A 258 -15.56 -7.59 -8.91
C GLY A 258 -16.31 -7.46 -10.24
N SER A 259 -17.62 -7.70 -10.24
CA SER A 259 -18.50 -7.59 -11.40
C SER A 259 -19.30 -6.27 -11.47
N SER A 260 -18.94 -5.27 -10.63
CA SER A 260 -19.66 -3.98 -10.54
C SER A 260 -18.90 -2.86 -11.26
#